data_80e996f6bca49974c4aad3c35bce859c
#
_entry.id   80e996f6bca49974c4aad3c35bce859c
#
_cell.length_a   1.000
_cell.length_b   1.000
_cell.length_c   1.000
_cell.angle_alpha   90.00
_cell.angle_beta   90.00
_cell.angle_gamma   90.00
#
_symmetry.space_group_name_H-M   'P 1'
#
loop_
_entity.id
_entity.type
_entity.pdbx_description
1 polymer ?
#
loop_
_entity_poly.entity_id
_entity_poly.type
_entity_poly.pdbx_seq_one_letter_code
_entity_poly.pdbx_strand_id
1 'polypeptide(L)'
;MPEDVVRQRAQARWDALIAGEWPKAYRYMAPSYRALVEEKRYVNQFGGGVGWVSANVVNVFCEPERCTVTMRVSYRVALAGRSAPPAETYFEETWVREDSQWWMYQAL
;
A
#
# COMPACT_ATOMS: atom_id res chain seq x y z
N MET A 1 -16.30 -9.43 8.74
CA MET A 1 -15.15 -10.36 8.74
C MET A 1 -13.88 -9.55 8.53
N PRO A 2 -12.77 -9.92 9.19
CA PRO A 2 -11.50 -9.18 9.05
C PRO A 2 -11.05 -9.07 7.60
N GLU A 3 -11.21 -10.12 6.83
CA GLU A 3 -10.80 -10.14 5.42
C GLU A 3 -11.47 -9.04 4.60
N ASP A 4 -12.74 -8.78 4.84
CA ASP A 4 -13.47 -7.76 4.10
C ASP A 4 -12.97 -6.35 4.45
N VAL A 5 -12.75 -6.10 5.73
CA VAL A 5 -12.23 -4.80 6.20
C VAL A 5 -10.84 -4.55 5.65
N VAL A 6 -9.96 -5.54 5.76
CA VAL A 6 -8.57 -5.41 5.31
C VAL A 6 -8.51 -5.25 3.79
N ARG A 7 -9.31 -6.00 3.05
CA ARG A 7 -9.40 -5.86 1.59
C ARG A 7 -9.77 -4.43 1.20
N GLN A 8 -10.79 -3.89 1.84
CA GLN A 8 -11.27 -2.55 1.56
C GLN A 8 -10.21 -1.49 1.88
N ARG A 9 -9.58 -1.62 3.04
CA ARG A 9 -8.56 -0.64 3.47
C ARG A 9 -7.29 -0.73 2.62
N ALA A 10 -6.85 -1.94 2.28
CA ALA A 10 -5.69 -2.13 1.42
C ALA A 10 -5.93 -1.55 0.02
N GLN A 11 -7.11 -1.77 -0.54
CA GLN A 11 -7.46 -1.19 -1.83
C GLN A 11 -7.48 0.33 -1.76
N ALA A 12 -8.11 0.88 -0.71
CA ALA A 12 -8.21 2.34 -0.54
C ALA A 12 -6.83 2.99 -0.38
N ARG A 13 -5.91 2.34 0.33
CA ARG A 13 -4.55 2.84 0.48
C ARG A 13 -3.85 2.92 -0.88
N TRP A 14 -3.94 1.88 -1.70
CA TRP A 14 -3.32 1.87 -3.03
C TRP A 14 -3.99 2.86 -3.98
N ASP A 15 -5.31 3.02 -3.89
CA ASP A 15 -6.01 4.04 -4.67
C ASP A 15 -5.47 5.44 -4.33
N ALA A 16 -5.20 5.70 -3.06
CA ALA A 16 -4.59 6.96 -2.63
C ALA A 16 -3.16 7.11 -3.16
N LEU A 17 -2.36 6.04 -3.12
CA LEU A 17 -1.00 6.08 -3.67
C LEU A 17 -1.00 6.40 -5.16
N ILE A 18 -1.88 5.76 -5.92
CA ILE A 18 -1.99 5.99 -7.37
C ILE A 18 -2.44 7.40 -7.66
N ALA A 19 -3.36 7.94 -6.86
CA ALA A 19 -3.86 9.30 -7.02
C ALA A 19 -2.87 10.38 -6.54
N GLY A 20 -1.74 9.98 -5.95
CA GLY A 20 -0.77 10.93 -5.40
C GLY A 20 -1.22 11.56 -4.09
N GLU A 21 -2.20 10.96 -3.43
CA GLU A 21 -2.71 11.43 -2.14
C GLU A 21 -1.91 10.78 -1.00
N TRP A 22 -0.62 11.13 -0.91
CA TRP A 22 0.31 10.50 0.03
C TRP A 22 -0.11 10.65 1.50
N PRO A 23 -0.59 11.82 1.95
CA PRO A 23 -1.05 11.96 3.32
C PRO A 23 -2.21 11.02 3.66
N LYS A 24 -3.09 10.79 2.70
CA LYS A 24 -4.21 9.87 2.90
C LYS A 24 -3.72 8.43 3.03
N ALA A 25 -2.75 8.04 2.20
CA ALA A 25 -2.14 6.70 2.28
C ALA A 25 -1.44 6.50 3.63
N TYR A 26 -0.76 7.53 4.15
CA TYR A 26 -0.08 7.49 5.44
C TYR A 26 -1.04 7.14 6.59
N ARG A 27 -2.28 7.59 6.51
CA ARG A 27 -3.27 7.34 7.56
C ARG A 27 -3.67 5.86 7.69
N TYR A 28 -3.37 5.05 6.70
CA TYR A 28 -3.59 3.61 6.76
C TYR A 28 -2.43 2.86 7.43
N MET A 29 -1.34 3.55 7.73
CA MET A 29 -0.20 2.96 8.43
C MET A 29 -0.50 2.78 9.91
N ALA A 30 0.05 1.73 10.52
CA ALA A 30 -0.19 1.43 11.92
C ALA A 30 0.17 2.60 12.84
N PRO A 31 -0.62 2.85 13.89
CA PRO A 31 -0.28 3.91 14.86
C PRO A 31 1.13 3.80 15.42
N SER A 32 1.60 2.57 15.68
CA SER A 32 2.97 2.34 16.15
C SER A 32 4.02 2.79 15.13
N TYR A 33 3.74 2.62 13.85
CA TYR A 33 4.61 3.11 12.78
C TYR A 33 4.58 4.64 12.72
N ARG A 34 3.38 5.23 12.75
CA ARG A 34 3.23 6.69 12.64
C ARG A 34 3.84 7.44 13.83
N ALA A 35 3.97 6.77 14.98
CA ALA A 35 4.62 7.35 16.15
C ALA A 35 6.13 7.51 15.94
N LEU A 36 6.74 6.70 15.07
CA LEU A 36 8.17 6.68 14.84
C LEU A 36 8.58 7.28 13.49
N VAL A 37 7.66 7.33 12.53
CA VAL A 37 7.92 7.84 11.18
C VAL A 37 6.93 8.94 10.87
N GLU A 38 7.43 10.17 10.73
CA GLU A 38 6.60 11.32 10.40
C GLU A 38 6.05 11.20 8.98
N GLU A 39 4.90 11.84 8.74
CA GLU A 39 4.24 11.85 7.43
C GLU A 39 5.20 12.28 6.32
N LYS A 40 5.99 13.33 6.53
CA LYS A 40 6.94 13.82 5.53
C LYS A 40 7.94 12.75 5.12
N ARG A 41 8.44 11.99 6.09
CA ARG A 41 9.39 10.90 5.81
C ARG A 41 8.73 9.77 5.02
N TYR A 42 7.49 9.45 5.35
CA TYR A 42 6.71 8.46 4.62
C TYR A 42 6.50 8.91 3.17
N VAL A 43 6.06 10.14 2.98
CA VAL A 43 5.79 10.71 1.66
C VAL A 43 7.04 10.70 0.79
N ASN A 44 8.19 10.97 1.37
CA ASN A 44 9.46 11.00 0.63
C ASN A 44 9.87 9.64 0.03
N GLN A 45 9.25 8.53 0.47
CA GLN A 45 9.50 7.22 -0.11
C GLN A 45 8.95 7.09 -1.53
N PHE A 46 8.02 7.93 -1.92
CA PHE A 46 7.28 7.80 -3.18
C PHE A 46 7.73 8.76 -4.26
N GLY A 47 8.95 9.28 -4.15
CA GLY A 47 9.53 10.09 -5.21
C GLY A 47 10.22 9.19 -6.23
N GLY A 48 10.22 9.58 -7.53
CA GLY A 48 11.04 8.93 -8.55
C GLY A 48 10.26 8.32 -9.69
N GLY A 49 10.94 7.57 -10.54
CA GLY A 49 10.57 7.26 -11.90
C GLY A 49 9.57 6.13 -12.15
N VAL A 50 8.87 5.63 -11.15
CA VAL A 50 7.86 4.57 -11.36
C VAL A 50 6.47 5.17 -11.31
N GLY A 51 5.72 5.02 -12.40
CA GLY A 51 4.32 5.42 -12.45
C GLY A 51 3.41 4.24 -12.14
N TRP A 52 2.69 4.29 -11.03
CA TRP A 52 1.67 3.30 -10.72
C TRP A 52 0.47 3.52 -11.64
N VAL A 53 0.02 2.45 -12.30
CA VAL A 53 -1.13 2.52 -13.23
C VAL A 53 -2.39 1.99 -12.56
N SER A 54 -2.31 0.82 -11.92
CA SER A 54 -3.45 0.22 -11.25
C SER A 54 -2.97 -0.70 -10.14
N ALA A 55 -3.83 -0.95 -9.16
CA ALA A 55 -3.57 -1.90 -8.10
C ALA A 55 -4.87 -2.56 -7.68
N ASN A 56 -4.83 -3.86 -7.46
CA ASN A 56 -6.00 -4.63 -7.06
C ASN A 56 -5.61 -5.66 -6.02
N VAL A 57 -6.44 -5.77 -4.97
CA VAL A 57 -6.29 -6.84 -4.00
C VAL A 57 -6.70 -8.15 -4.68
N VAL A 58 -5.80 -9.13 -4.68
CA VAL A 58 -6.10 -10.44 -5.27
C VAL A 58 -6.32 -11.52 -4.23
N ASN A 59 -5.77 -11.35 -3.03
CA ASN A 59 -5.99 -12.32 -1.96
C ASN A 59 -5.77 -11.67 -0.59
N VAL A 60 -6.55 -12.12 0.40
CA VAL A 60 -6.39 -11.73 1.81
C VAL A 60 -6.46 -13.00 2.65
N PHE A 61 -5.42 -13.24 3.42
CA PHE A 61 -5.38 -14.36 4.35
C PHE A 61 -5.16 -13.82 5.77
N CYS A 62 -6.08 -14.12 6.69
CA CYS A 62 -6.05 -13.55 8.03
C CYS A 62 -5.85 -14.59 9.12
N GLU A 63 -4.97 -14.27 10.05
CA GLU A 63 -4.85 -14.86 11.37
C GLU A 63 -5.51 -13.89 12.35
N PRO A 64 -5.69 -14.23 13.64
CA PRO A 64 -6.43 -13.36 14.56
C PRO A 64 -5.94 -11.92 14.66
N GLU A 65 -4.62 -11.69 14.61
CA GLU A 65 -4.04 -10.36 14.80
C GLU A 65 -3.28 -9.85 13.58
N ARG A 66 -3.26 -10.62 12.48
CA ARG A 66 -2.46 -10.28 11.31
C ARG A 66 -3.10 -10.83 10.04
N CYS A 67 -3.11 -10.02 8.99
CA CYS A 67 -3.52 -10.45 7.67
C CYS A 67 -2.37 -10.25 6.68
N THR A 68 -2.27 -11.17 5.73
CA THR A 68 -1.37 -11.03 4.58
C THR A 68 -2.23 -10.70 3.37
N VAL A 69 -1.91 -9.59 2.72
CA VAL A 69 -2.63 -9.12 1.54
C VAL A 69 -1.71 -9.24 0.34
N THR A 70 -2.20 -9.87 -0.72
CA THR A 70 -1.49 -9.92 -2.00
C THR A 70 -2.11 -8.89 -2.92
N MET A 71 -1.29 -7.96 -3.39
CA MET A 71 -1.67 -6.92 -4.34
C MET A 71 -1.08 -7.23 -5.71
N ARG A 72 -1.89 -7.11 -6.75
CA ARG A 72 -1.39 -7.09 -8.13
C ARG A 72 -1.30 -5.63 -8.56
N VAL A 73 -0.10 -5.19 -8.93
CA VAL A 73 0.16 -3.79 -9.26
C VAL A 73 0.72 -3.69 -10.66
N SER A 74 0.11 -2.82 -11.46
CA SER A 74 0.58 -2.48 -12.80
C SER A 74 1.31 -1.15 -12.74
N TYR A 75 2.44 -1.06 -13.44
CA TYR A 75 3.27 0.14 -13.40
C TYR A 75 3.96 0.37 -14.74
N ARG A 76 4.41 1.61 -14.96
CA ARG A 76 5.23 1.97 -16.10
C ARG A 76 6.53 2.57 -15.64
N VAL A 77 7.61 2.19 -16.31
CA VAL A 77 8.93 2.78 -16.08
C VAL A 77 9.26 3.64 -17.28
N ALA A 78 9.67 4.89 -17.03
CA ALA A 78 10.12 5.78 -18.09
C ALA A 78 11.45 5.26 -18.63
N LEU A 79 11.47 4.90 -19.91
CA LEU A 79 12.69 4.56 -20.62
C LEU A 79 13.02 5.70 -21.57
N ALA A 80 14.30 6.08 -21.65
CA ALA A 80 14.80 7.21 -22.41
C ALA A 80 14.07 7.41 -23.76
N GLY A 81 13.16 8.40 -23.82
CA GLY A 81 12.42 8.75 -25.02
C GLY A 81 11.40 7.74 -25.50
N ARG A 82 11.07 6.71 -24.72
CA ARG A 82 10.13 5.67 -25.13
C ARG A 82 9.08 5.42 -24.07
N SER A 83 7.82 5.19 -24.52
CA SER A 83 6.78 4.62 -23.68
C SER A 83 6.99 3.11 -23.63
N ALA A 84 7.19 2.56 -22.45
CA ALA A 84 7.18 1.12 -22.27
C ALA A 84 5.74 0.65 -22.00
N PRO A 85 5.37 -0.57 -22.44
CA PRO A 85 4.08 -1.14 -22.02
C PRO A 85 4.06 -1.33 -20.51
N PRO A 86 2.86 -1.29 -19.86
CA PRO A 86 2.78 -1.55 -18.44
C PRO A 86 3.31 -2.93 -18.08
N ALA A 87 4.00 -3.01 -16.96
CA ALA A 87 4.42 -4.28 -16.40
C ALA A 87 3.57 -4.56 -15.16
N GLU A 88 3.48 -5.82 -14.77
CA GLU A 88 2.77 -6.23 -13.56
C GLU A 88 3.71 -6.87 -12.57
N THR A 89 3.42 -6.64 -11.29
CA THR A 89 4.12 -7.32 -10.21
C THR A 89 3.13 -7.59 -9.07
N TYR A 90 3.56 -8.43 -8.15
CA TYR A 90 2.78 -8.75 -6.97
C TYR A 90 3.55 -8.31 -5.74
N PHE A 91 2.85 -7.66 -4.82
CA PHE A 91 3.39 -7.30 -3.51
C PHE A 91 2.60 -8.01 -2.44
N GLU A 92 3.30 -8.49 -1.41
CA GLU A 92 2.64 -8.95 -0.20
C GLU A 92 2.77 -7.87 0.86
N GLU A 93 1.65 -7.55 1.50
CA GLU A 93 1.59 -6.58 2.58
C GLU A 93 1.12 -7.26 3.85
N THR A 94 1.67 -6.86 4.97
CA THR A 94 1.22 -7.32 6.28
C THR A 94 0.33 -6.23 6.88
N TRP A 95 -0.87 -6.62 7.28
CA TRP A 95 -1.81 -5.76 7.98
C TRP A 95 -1.98 -6.27 9.39
N VAL A 96 -1.90 -5.39 10.36
CA VAL A 96 -1.93 -5.73 11.78
C VAL A 96 -3.09 -5.04 12.47
N ARG A 97 -3.54 -5.65 13.56
CA ARG A 97 -4.60 -5.11 14.38
C ARG A 97 -4.01 -4.30 15.51
N GLU A 98 -4.35 -3.01 15.57
CA GLU A 98 -4.00 -2.10 16.67
C GLU A 98 -5.23 -1.23 16.96
N ASP A 99 -5.52 -0.99 18.22
CA ASP A 99 -6.65 -0.17 18.65
C ASP A 99 -7.97 -0.60 18.02
N SER A 100 -8.18 -1.91 17.93
CA SER A 100 -9.40 -2.53 17.39
C SER A 100 -9.65 -2.23 15.91
N GLN A 101 -8.61 -1.83 15.17
CA GLN A 101 -8.69 -1.54 13.75
C GLN A 101 -7.51 -2.19 13.02
N TRP A 102 -7.61 -2.29 11.71
CA TRP A 102 -6.58 -2.89 10.86
C TRP A 102 -5.76 -1.84 10.14
N TRP A 103 -4.41 -2.02 10.15
CA TRP A 103 -3.45 -1.05 9.62
C TRP A 103 -2.36 -1.75 8.85
N MET A 104 -1.82 -1.05 7.85
CA MET A 104 -0.67 -1.57 7.12
C MET A 104 0.57 -1.50 8.01
N TYR A 105 1.30 -2.61 8.07
CA TYR A 105 2.56 -2.71 8.81
C TYR A 105 3.74 -2.51 7.86
N GLN A 106 4.69 -1.70 8.27
CA GLN A 106 5.94 -1.55 7.54
C GLN A 106 7.09 -1.59 8.55
N ALA A 107 8.12 -2.41 8.26
CA ALA A 107 9.31 -2.46 9.08
C ALA A 107 10.10 -1.14 8.95
N LEU A 108 10.69 -0.74 10.03
CA LEU A 108 11.48 0.50 10.08
C LEU A 108 12.87 0.32 9.48
#